data_13eb883ddfa589f92f670c5ee4aac6b5
#
_entry.id   13eb883ddfa589f92f670c5ee4aac6b5
#
_cell.length_a   1.000
_cell.length_b   1.000
_cell.length_c   1.000
_cell.angle_alpha   90.00
_cell.angle_beta   90.00
_cell.angle_gamma   90.00
#
_symmetry.space_group_name_H-M   'P 1'
#
loop_
_entity.id
_entity.type
_entity.pdbx_description
1 polymer ?
#
loop_
_entity_poly.entity_id
_entity_poly.type
_entity_poly.pdbx_seq_one_letter_code
_entity_poly.pdbx_strand_id
1 'polypeptide(L)'
;MKNEKLEIKNLVFNYGTSNVLNDISFDVPKGEFVAIVGKSGAGKSTLLRCLNLLNKPNSGKINISGENIINFNKKKLKMIRREIAFIFQDYNVLDNLYTVENVLTPYLVKKSIAGLFLGYTKEEYEEGVGYLRQVGLEEEAFKKSKYLSGGQKQRVAIAKALAQDPKLLLADEPVSSLDEKNTTLIMDTFKRLNEQNEITVLINLHDVNLAKKYSTKILGLKDGKVLFYKDSDKVTKDEFEELYS
;
A
#
# COMPACT_ATOMS: atom_id res chain seq x y z
N MET A 1 16.80 15.99 -14.05
CA MET A 1 15.79 15.54 -13.09
C MET A 1 15.81 14.01 -13.06
N LYS A 2 16.09 13.37 -11.90
CA LYS A 2 15.98 11.91 -11.79
C LYS A 2 14.52 11.53 -12.07
N ASN A 3 14.33 10.55 -12.95
CA ASN A 3 13.03 10.04 -13.34
C ASN A 3 12.40 9.34 -12.11
N GLU A 4 11.61 10.07 -11.32
CA GLU A 4 10.96 9.57 -10.10
C GLU A 4 9.76 8.71 -10.48
N LYS A 5 10.01 7.50 -10.99
CA LYS A 5 8.98 6.51 -11.35
C LYS A 5 9.30 5.15 -10.74
N LEU A 6 8.28 4.36 -10.56
CA LEU A 6 8.38 2.92 -10.31
C LEU A 6 8.33 2.20 -11.65
N GLU A 7 9.37 1.41 -11.97
CA GLU A 7 9.46 0.65 -13.21
C GLU A 7 9.68 -0.83 -12.91
N ILE A 8 8.83 -1.68 -13.46
CA ILE A 8 8.88 -3.12 -13.33
C ILE A 8 9.19 -3.70 -14.70
N LYS A 9 10.19 -4.60 -14.78
CA LYS A 9 10.61 -5.25 -16.04
C LYS A 9 10.79 -6.74 -15.85
N ASN A 10 10.06 -7.52 -16.64
CA ASN A 10 10.16 -8.98 -16.75
C ASN A 10 10.17 -9.67 -15.37
N LEU A 11 9.31 -9.21 -14.45
CA LEU A 11 9.26 -9.71 -13.09
C LEU A 11 8.64 -11.11 -13.07
N VAL A 12 9.37 -12.05 -12.46
CA VAL A 12 8.92 -13.43 -12.25
C VAL A 12 8.99 -13.77 -10.77
N PHE A 13 7.94 -14.39 -10.26
CA PHE A 13 7.91 -14.88 -8.88
C PHE A 13 7.18 -16.21 -8.77
N ASN A 14 7.80 -17.15 -8.05
CA ASN A 14 7.29 -18.51 -7.80
C ASN A 14 7.28 -18.80 -6.30
N TYR A 15 6.23 -19.48 -5.82
CA TYR A 15 6.24 -20.20 -4.54
C TYR A 15 6.61 -21.66 -4.80
N GLY A 16 7.86 -22.01 -4.54
CA GLY A 16 8.38 -23.35 -4.90
C GLY A 16 8.25 -23.61 -6.40
N THR A 17 7.44 -24.60 -6.80
CA THR A 17 7.18 -24.94 -8.20
C THR A 17 6.01 -24.17 -8.82
N SER A 18 5.22 -23.44 -8.02
CA SER A 18 4.04 -22.71 -8.49
C SER A 18 4.41 -21.33 -9.03
N ASN A 19 4.22 -21.12 -10.32
CA ASN A 19 4.41 -19.84 -10.99
C ASN A 19 3.24 -18.90 -10.64
N VAL A 20 3.53 -17.76 -10.00
CA VAL A 20 2.50 -16.81 -9.56
C VAL A 20 2.57 -15.50 -10.31
N LEU A 21 3.77 -15.01 -10.63
CA LEU A 21 3.98 -13.86 -11.50
C LEU A 21 4.86 -14.29 -12.67
N ASN A 22 4.42 -13.98 -13.88
CA ASN A 22 5.05 -14.45 -15.10
C ASN A 22 5.23 -13.28 -16.07
N ASP A 23 6.47 -12.78 -16.15
CA ASP A 23 6.88 -11.71 -17.07
C ASP A 23 6.09 -10.40 -16.90
N ILE A 24 5.92 -9.95 -15.67
CA ILE A 24 5.22 -8.70 -15.37
C ILE A 24 6.09 -7.50 -15.74
N SER A 25 5.57 -6.64 -16.62
CA SER A 25 6.24 -5.41 -17.05
C SER A 25 5.24 -4.26 -17.16
N PHE A 26 5.50 -3.17 -16.42
CA PHE A 26 4.77 -1.89 -16.49
C PHE A 26 5.58 -0.81 -15.78
N ASP A 27 5.21 0.46 -15.98
CA ASP A 27 5.81 1.58 -15.28
C ASP A 27 4.76 2.55 -14.76
N VAL A 28 5.02 3.06 -13.55
CA VAL A 28 4.12 3.96 -12.82
C VAL A 28 4.85 5.29 -12.63
N PRO A 29 4.42 6.36 -13.29
CA PRO A 29 4.92 7.70 -13.01
C PRO A 29 4.67 8.11 -11.54
N LYS A 30 5.48 9.04 -11.03
CA LYS A 30 5.26 9.62 -9.71
C LYS A 30 3.87 10.27 -9.66
N GLY A 31 3.19 10.10 -8.53
CA GLY A 31 1.87 10.69 -8.30
C GLY A 31 0.71 9.98 -8.99
N GLU A 32 0.93 8.86 -9.67
CA GLU A 32 -0.16 8.07 -10.23
C GLU A 32 -0.91 7.29 -9.13
N PHE A 33 -2.22 7.17 -9.31
CA PHE A 33 -3.07 6.29 -8.51
C PHE A 33 -3.48 5.07 -9.36
N VAL A 34 -2.85 3.93 -9.11
CA VAL A 34 -3.07 2.69 -9.87
C VAL A 34 -3.92 1.71 -9.08
N ALA A 35 -5.07 1.30 -9.62
CA ALA A 35 -5.82 0.16 -9.12
C ALA A 35 -5.35 -1.12 -9.82
N ILE A 36 -5.07 -2.16 -9.04
CA ILE A 36 -4.76 -3.51 -9.53
C ILE A 36 -6.02 -4.36 -9.35
N VAL A 37 -6.54 -4.88 -10.44
CA VAL A 37 -7.78 -5.67 -10.47
C VAL A 37 -7.54 -7.05 -11.10
N GLY A 38 -8.38 -8.03 -10.79
CA GLY A 38 -8.30 -9.40 -11.28
C GLY A 38 -8.91 -10.40 -10.32
N LYS A 39 -9.11 -11.64 -10.78
CA LYS A 39 -9.65 -12.74 -9.96
C LYS A 39 -8.83 -12.98 -8.70
N SER A 40 -9.46 -13.63 -7.70
CA SER A 40 -8.70 -14.19 -6.57
C SER A 40 -7.66 -15.17 -7.10
N GLY A 41 -6.44 -15.13 -6.55
CA GLY A 41 -5.34 -15.97 -7.02
C GLY A 41 -4.58 -15.45 -8.25
N ALA A 42 -5.01 -14.37 -8.92
CA ALA A 42 -4.31 -13.81 -10.08
C ALA A 42 -2.89 -13.27 -9.80
N GLY A 43 -2.46 -13.19 -8.54
CA GLY A 43 -1.11 -12.74 -8.15
C GLY A 43 -1.05 -11.28 -7.64
N LYS A 44 -2.17 -10.59 -7.45
CA LYS A 44 -2.23 -9.17 -7.04
C LYS A 44 -1.45 -8.89 -5.74
N SER A 45 -1.76 -9.59 -4.66
CA SER A 45 -1.06 -9.45 -3.37
C SER A 45 0.41 -9.83 -3.46
N THR A 46 0.73 -10.85 -4.27
CA THR A 46 2.12 -11.27 -4.53
C THR A 46 2.89 -10.17 -5.26
N LEU A 47 2.27 -9.52 -6.25
CA LEU A 47 2.88 -8.37 -6.95
C LEU A 47 3.22 -7.25 -5.97
N LEU A 48 2.26 -6.79 -5.15
CA LEU A 48 2.53 -5.75 -4.14
C LEU A 48 3.64 -6.14 -3.17
N ARG A 49 3.66 -7.40 -2.70
CA ARG A 49 4.72 -7.92 -1.80
C ARG A 49 6.09 -7.96 -2.49
N CYS A 50 6.15 -8.21 -3.78
CA CYS A 50 7.40 -8.13 -4.55
C CYS A 50 7.88 -6.68 -4.67
N LEU A 51 6.99 -5.71 -4.88
CA LEU A 51 7.35 -4.28 -5.00
C LEU A 51 7.99 -3.71 -3.73
N ASN A 52 7.67 -4.25 -2.56
CA ASN A 52 8.32 -3.91 -1.27
C ASN A 52 9.42 -4.92 -0.87
N LEU A 53 9.76 -5.86 -1.76
CA LEU A 53 10.69 -6.98 -1.49
C LEU A 53 10.38 -7.77 -0.20
N LEU A 54 9.12 -7.82 0.22
CA LEU A 54 8.66 -8.82 1.21
C LEU A 54 8.78 -10.21 0.62
N ASN A 55 8.47 -10.33 -0.68
CA ASN A 55 8.78 -11.48 -1.50
C ASN A 55 9.91 -11.11 -2.46
N LYS A 56 11.03 -11.85 -2.41
CA LYS A 56 12.15 -11.61 -3.32
C LYS A 56 11.84 -12.26 -4.67
N PRO A 57 11.76 -11.51 -5.78
CA PRO A 57 11.53 -12.06 -7.11
C PRO A 57 12.61 -13.07 -7.53
N ASN A 58 12.24 -14.05 -8.36
CA ASN A 58 13.17 -15.02 -8.95
C ASN A 58 13.99 -14.37 -10.06
N SER A 59 13.37 -13.49 -10.85
CA SER A 59 14.06 -12.72 -11.90
C SER A 59 13.33 -11.42 -12.19
N GLY A 60 13.91 -10.59 -13.05
CA GLY A 60 13.40 -9.30 -13.46
C GLY A 60 14.03 -8.13 -12.72
N LYS A 61 13.42 -6.95 -12.82
CA LYS A 61 13.90 -5.71 -12.19
C LYS A 61 12.73 -4.94 -11.59
N ILE A 62 12.99 -4.33 -10.44
CA ILE A 62 12.11 -3.34 -9.80
C ILE A 62 12.96 -2.09 -9.57
N ASN A 63 12.74 -1.06 -10.38
CA ASN A 63 13.47 0.19 -10.27
C ASN A 63 12.60 1.23 -9.57
N ILE A 64 13.11 1.84 -8.51
CA ILE A 64 12.51 3.00 -7.85
C ILE A 64 13.50 4.14 -7.97
N SER A 65 13.07 5.27 -8.53
CA SER A 65 13.92 6.44 -8.78
C SER A 65 15.21 6.09 -9.54
N GLY A 66 15.13 5.13 -10.47
CA GLY A 66 16.23 4.70 -11.34
C GLY A 66 17.19 3.68 -10.72
N GLU A 67 17.00 3.25 -9.48
CA GLU A 67 17.81 2.20 -8.84
C GLU A 67 17.06 0.88 -8.74
N ASN A 68 17.69 -0.24 -9.17
CA ASN A 68 17.10 -1.57 -9.01
C ASN A 68 17.21 -2.04 -7.57
N ILE A 69 16.07 -2.05 -6.86
CA ILE A 69 16.00 -2.36 -5.44
C ILE A 69 16.25 -3.84 -5.11
N ILE A 70 16.09 -4.76 -6.08
CA ILE A 70 16.31 -6.21 -5.88
C ILE A 70 17.75 -6.50 -5.44
N ASN A 71 18.69 -5.66 -5.89
CA ASN A 71 20.12 -5.79 -5.61
C ASN A 71 20.57 -5.03 -4.36
N PHE A 72 19.65 -4.42 -3.60
CA PHE A 72 20.01 -3.65 -2.42
C PHE A 72 20.48 -4.56 -1.28
N ASN A 73 21.54 -4.11 -0.60
CA ASN A 73 21.91 -4.69 0.68
C ASN A 73 20.89 -4.33 1.78
N LYS A 74 20.97 -5.00 2.94
CA LYS A 74 20.02 -4.81 4.05
C LYS A 74 19.89 -3.33 4.48
N LYS A 75 20.99 -2.56 4.46
CA LYS A 75 20.98 -1.14 4.85
C LYS A 75 20.21 -0.27 3.86
N LYS A 76 20.50 -0.39 2.56
CA LYS A 76 19.77 0.32 1.50
C LYS A 76 18.29 -0.10 1.45
N LEU A 77 18.00 -1.40 1.61
CA LEU A 77 16.63 -1.90 1.65
C LEU A 77 15.83 -1.32 2.83
N LYS A 78 16.45 -1.20 4.01
CA LYS A 78 15.82 -0.54 5.16
C LYS A 78 15.51 0.93 4.88
N MET A 79 16.38 1.63 4.14
CA MET A 79 16.17 3.04 3.78
C MET A 79 14.99 3.20 2.81
N ILE A 80 14.97 2.43 1.70
CA ILE A 80 13.90 2.56 0.71
C ILE A 80 12.53 2.15 1.29
N ARG A 81 12.48 1.14 2.18
CA ARG A 81 11.23 0.73 2.84
C ARG A 81 10.65 1.80 3.77
N ARG A 82 11.40 2.82 4.17
CA ARG A 82 10.85 3.98 4.90
C ARG A 82 10.04 4.88 3.99
N GLU A 83 10.34 4.86 2.70
CA GLU A 83 9.62 5.64 1.68
C GLU A 83 8.44 4.86 1.08
N ILE A 84 8.30 3.57 1.43
CA ILE A 84 7.24 2.68 0.95
C ILE A 84 6.36 2.26 2.13
N ALA A 85 5.15 2.78 2.23
CA ALA A 85 4.17 2.26 3.18
C ALA A 85 3.46 1.04 2.59
N PHE A 86 3.17 0.06 3.43
CA PHE A 86 2.43 -1.14 3.04
C PHE A 86 1.26 -1.37 4.00
N ILE A 87 0.04 -1.37 3.45
CA ILE A 87 -1.19 -1.69 4.17
C ILE A 87 -1.53 -3.14 3.86
N PHE A 88 -1.51 -3.98 4.90
CA PHE A 88 -1.82 -5.40 4.81
C PHE A 88 -3.32 -5.66 4.97
N GLN A 89 -3.81 -6.72 4.38
CA GLN A 89 -5.17 -7.21 4.57
C GLN A 89 -5.44 -7.59 6.05
N ASP A 90 -4.44 -8.13 6.77
CA ASP A 90 -4.52 -8.54 8.18
C ASP A 90 -4.15 -7.39 9.15
N TYR A 91 -4.54 -6.17 8.90
CA TYR A 91 -4.38 -4.94 9.71
C TYR A 91 -2.97 -4.68 10.28
N ASN A 92 -2.26 -5.68 10.75
CA ASN A 92 -0.93 -5.59 11.39
C ASN A 92 -0.90 -4.57 12.56
N VAL A 93 -1.95 -4.61 13.39
CA VAL A 93 -2.15 -3.76 14.56
C VAL A 93 -1.80 -4.54 15.82
N LEU A 94 -1.03 -3.95 16.72
CA LEU A 94 -0.60 -4.54 17.98
C LEU A 94 -1.70 -4.34 19.05
N ASP A 95 -2.35 -5.41 19.45
CA ASP A 95 -3.55 -5.40 20.31
C ASP A 95 -3.32 -4.76 21.69
N ASN A 96 -2.11 -4.92 22.26
CA ASN A 96 -1.79 -4.45 23.62
C ASN A 96 -1.38 -2.96 23.68
N LEU A 97 -1.13 -2.32 22.53
CA LEU A 97 -0.81 -0.90 22.45
C LEU A 97 -2.09 -0.04 22.40
N TYR A 98 -1.97 1.21 22.83
CA TYR A 98 -2.98 2.21 22.52
C TYR A 98 -3.06 2.44 21.02
N THR A 99 -4.23 2.88 20.54
CA THR A 99 -4.47 3.12 19.12
C THR A 99 -3.47 4.09 18.53
N VAL A 100 -3.21 5.20 19.22
CA VAL A 100 -2.23 6.21 18.80
C VAL A 100 -0.80 5.67 18.78
N GLU A 101 -0.43 4.79 19.72
CA GLU A 101 0.90 4.17 19.74
C GLU A 101 1.11 3.24 18.54
N ASN A 102 0.06 2.53 18.09
CA ASN A 102 0.13 1.77 16.85
C ASN A 102 0.45 2.66 15.65
N VAL A 103 -0.20 3.82 15.56
CA VAL A 103 0.05 4.81 14.50
C VAL A 103 1.49 5.32 14.55
N LEU A 104 2.02 5.54 15.75
CA LEU A 104 3.37 6.08 15.95
C LEU A 104 4.51 5.05 15.83
N THR A 105 4.22 3.76 15.62
CA THR A 105 5.29 2.74 15.48
C THR A 105 6.34 3.07 14.40
N PRO A 106 6.04 3.72 13.26
CA PRO A 106 7.06 4.15 12.30
C PRO A 106 8.08 5.14 12.88
N TYR A 107 7.72 5.92 13.90
CA TYR A 107 8.60 6.90 14.54
C TYR A 107 9.74 6.23 15.32
N LEU A 108 9.53 4.99 15.83
CA LEU A 108 10.55 4.24 16.55
C LEU A 108 11.80 3.99 15.71
N VAL A 109 11.64 3.91 14.38
CA VAL A 109 12.78 3.68 13.46
C VAL A 109 13.69 4.91 13.36
N LYS A 110 13.17 6.10 13.69
CA LYS A 110 13.90 7.38 13.69
C LYS A 110 14.58 7.66 15.05
N LYS A 111 14.17 6.95 16.14
CA LYS A 111 14.68 7.19 17.50
C LYS A 111 16.05 6.55 17.72
N SER A 112 16.88 7.21 18.52
CA SER A 112 18.08 6.61 19.09
C SER A 112 17.73 5.54 20.14
N ILE A 113 18.71 4.71 20.54
CA ILE A 113 18.48 3.70 21.59
C ILE A 113 17.96 4.36 22.87
N ALA A 114 18.54 5.47 23.31
CA ALA A 114 18.05 6.21 24.47
C ALA A 114 16.62 6.75 24.26
N GLY A 115 16.31 7.24 23.07
CA GLY A 115 14.95 7.72 22.71
C GLY A 115 13.88 6.63 22.74
N LEU A 116 14.26 5.35 22.50
CA LEU A 116 13.33 4.23 22.62
C LEU A 116 12.87 3.99 24.06
N PHE A 117 13.73 4.25 25.06
CA PHE A 117 13.36 4.12 26.48
C PHE A 117 12.51 5.30 26.98
N LEU A 118 12.58 6.47 26.33
CA LEU A 118 11.81 7.66 26.73
C LEU A 118 10.37 7.64 26.22
N GLY A 119 10.01 6.68 25.34
CA GLY A 119 8.69 6.60 24.73
C GLY A 119 8.44 7.72 23.69
N TYR A 120 7.17 8.09 23.50
CA TYR A 120 6.75 9.16 22.58
C TYR A 120 6.64 10.48 23.31
N THR A 121 6.97 11.60 22.65
CA THR A 121 6.79 12.96 23.18
C THR A 121 5.32 13.37 23.07
N LYS A 122 4.97 14.48 23.73
CA LYS A 122 3.61 15.06 23.65
C LYS A 122 3.27 15.45 22.21
N GLU A 123 4.21 16.06 21.52
CA GLU A 123 4.07 16.49 20.12
C GLU A 123 3.85 15.28 19.20
N GLU A 124 4.61 14.20 19.40
CA GLU A 124 4.41 12.94 18.64
C GLU A 124 3.01 12.35 18.88
N TYR A 125 2.49 12.41 20.11
CA TYR A 125 1.12 11.98 20.41
C TYR A 125 0.08 12.87 19.71
N GLU A 126 0.27 14.18 19.69
CA GLU A 126 -0.61 15.12 18.97
C GLU A 126 -0.62 14.85 17.46
N GLU A 127 0.55 14.61 16.86
CA GLU A 127 0.66 14.18 15.45
C GLU A 127 -0.06 12.83 15.22
N GLY A 128 0.14 11.85 16.10
CA GLY A 128 -0.52 10.56 16.01
C GLY A 128 -2.05 10.66 16.05
N VAL A 129 -2.59 11.52 16.92
CA VAL A 129 -4.02 11.84 16.96
C VAL A 129 -4.47 12.52 15.67
N GLY A 130 -3.64 13.39 15.09
CA GLY A 130 -3.89 14.03 13.79
C GLY A 130 -4.05 13.01 12.65
N TYR A 131 -3.23 11.96 12.62
CA TYR A 131 -3.41 10.85 11.65
C TYR A 131 -4.68 10.05 11.92
N LEU A 132 -5.04 9.79 13.18
CA LEU A 132 -6.28 9.11 13.54
C LEU A 132 -7.52 9.94 13.16
N ARG A 133 -7.47 11.26 13.28
CA ARG A 133 -8.53 12.16 12.83
C ARG A 133 -8.80 12.02 11.32
N GLN A 134 -7.76 11.87 10.51
CA GLN A 134 -7.90 11.71 9.06
C GLN A 134 -8.68 10.45 8.66
N VAL A 135 -8.71 9.44 9.54
CA VAL A 135 -9.45 8.18 9.33
C VAL A 135 -10.68 8.04 10.23
N GLY A 136 -11.10 9.12 10.90
CA GLY A 136 -12.28 9.15 11.76
C GLY A 136 -12.17 8.29 13.01
N LEU A 137 -10.99 8.27 13.66
CA LEU A 137 -10.70 7.50 14.89
C LEU A 137 -10.06 8.34 16.00
N GLU A 138 -10.27 9.65 16.01
CA GLU A 138 -9.69 10.54 17.00
C GLU A 138 -10.11 10.18 18.43
N GLU A 139 -11.39 9.86 18.64
CA GLU A 139 -11.92 9.51 19.95
C GLU A 139 -11.37 8.21 20.51
N GLU A 140 -10.92 7.29 19.64
CA GLU A 140 -10.31 6.01 20.03
C GLU A 140 -8.81 6.10 20.28
N ALA A 141 -8.18 7.26 20.18
CA ALA A 141 -6.73 7.41 20.23
C ALA A 141 -6.07 6.74 21.45
N PHE A 142 -6.66 6.88 22.62
CA PHE A 142 -6.17 6.35 23.88
C PHE A 142 -6.88 5.08 24.34
N LYS A 143 -7.64 4.42 23.45
CA LYS A 143 -8.21 3.10 23.67
C LYS A 143 -7.22 2.02 23.25
N LYS A 144 -7.13 0.91 23.99
CA LYS A 144 -6.31 -0.24 23.58
C LYS A 144 -6.88 -0.88 22.31
N SER A 145 -6.00 -1.17 21.35
CA SER A 145 -6.39 -1.64 20.01
C SER A 145 -7.10 -2.99 20.02
N LYS A 146 -6.94 -3.82 21.05
CA LYS A 146 -7.70 -5.07 21.21
C LYS A 146 -9.21 -4.86 21.32
N TYR A 147 -9.66 -3.68 21.72
CA TYR A 147 -11.08 -3.35 21.85
C TYR A 147 -11.68 -2.69 20.61
N LEU A 148 -10.89 -2.56 19.54
CA LEU A 148 -11.35 -2.03 18.27
C LEU A 148 -12.03 -3.11 17.43
N SER A 149 -13.05 -2.72 16.65
CA SER A 149 -13.62 -3.58 15.61
C SER A 149 -12.61 -3.82 14.47
N GLY A 150 -12.85 -4.83 13.62
CA GLY A 150 -12.02 -5.09 12.44
C GLY A 150 -11.87 -3.87 11.54
N GLY A 151 -12.98 -3.16 11.23
CA GLY A 151 -12.93 -1.95 10.42
C GLY A 151 -12.19 -0.79 11.10
N GLN A 152 -12.27 -0.67 12.45
CA GLN A 152 -11.45 0.30 13.17
C GLN A 152 -9.96 -0.06 13.11
N LYS A 153 -9.59 -1.33 13.29
CA LYS A 153 -8.20 -1.80 13.14
C LYS A 153 -7.65 -1.53 11.72
N GLN A 154 -8.48 -1.72 10.68
CA GLN A 154 -8.10 -1.37 9.30
C GLN A 154 -7.78 0.12 9.17
N ARG A 155 -8.61 0.99 9.73
CA ARG A 155 -8.38 2.43 9.72
C ARG A 155 -7.13 2.84 10.51
N VAL A 156 -6.81 2.15 11.61
CA VAL A 156 -5.54 2.33 12.34
C VAL A 156 -4.34 1.95 11.48
N ALA A 157 -4.42 0.83 10.73
CA ALA A 157 -3.35 0.42 9.81
C ALA A 157 -3.10 1.47 8.72
N ILE A 158 -4.17 2.12 8.24
CA ILE A 158 -4.07 3.22 7.27
C ILE A 158 -3.42 4.45 7.91
N ALA A 159 -3.88 4.88 9.10
CA ALA A 159 -3.28 5.99 9.83
C ALA A 159 -1.79 5.76 10.11
N LYS A 160 -1.40 4.52 10.47
CA LYS A 160 0.00 4.11 10.62
C LYS A 160 0.80 4.24 9.32
N ALA A 161 0.22 3.86 8.18
CA ALA A 161 0.87 4.02 6.88
C ALA A 161 1.10 5.50 6.54
N LEU A 162 0.14 6.38 6.88
CA LEU A 162 0.27 7.83 6.70
C LEU A 162 1.36 8.44 7.59
N ALA A 163 1.47 7.99 8.85
CA ALA A 163 2.50 8.46 9.79
C ALA A 163 3.93 8.11 9.33
N GLN A 164 4.09 7.20 8.38
CA GLN A 164 5.38 6.91 7.77
C GLN A 164 5.86 8.00 6.81
N ASP A 165 4.96 8.88 6.33
CA ASP A 165 5.19 9.91 5.29
C ASP A 165 5.78 9.29 4.00
N PRO A 166 5.05 8.36 3.36
CA PRO A 166 5.57 7.57 2.26
C PRO A 166 5.55 8.34 0.93
N LYS A 167 6.48 8.00 0.02
CA LYS A 167 6.42 8.40 -1.40
C LYS A 167 5.63 7.40 -2.25
N LEU A 168 5.59 6.14 -1.79
CA LEU A 168 4.87 5.04 -2.43
C LEU A 168 3.99 4.34 -1.40
N LEU A 169 2.69 4.27 -1.66
CA LEU A 169 1.72 3.55 -0.86
C LEU A 169 1.27 2.29 -1.59
N LEU A 170 1.50 1.14 -0.98
CA LEU A 170 1.05 -0.16 -1.46
C LEU A 170 -0.06 -0.65 -0.53
N ALA A 171 -1.25 -0.93 -1.05
CA ALA A 171 -2.40 -1.32 -0.24
C ALA A 171 -3.03 -2.62 -0.76
N ASP A 172 -2.98 -3.67 0.05
CA ASP A 172 -3.52 -4.99 -0.28
C ASP A 172 -4.94 -5.12 0.29
N GLU A 173 -5.95 -4.88 -0.55
CA GLU A 173 -7.39 -4.95 -0.23
C GLU A 173 -7.80 -4.11 1.01
N PRO A 174 -7.42 -2.82 1.10
CA PRO A 174 -7.56 -2.04 2.33
C PRO A 174 -9.00 -1.69 2.71
N VAL A 175 -9.97 -1.98 1.86
CA VAL A 175 -11.39 -1.65 2.08
C VAL A 175 -12.32 -2.87 2.02
N SER A 176 -11.78 -4.09 1.85
CA SER A 176 -12.58 -5.31 1.66
C SER A 176 -13.48 -5.67 2.83
N SER A 177 -13.15 -5.25 4.05
CA SER A 177 -13.91 -5.51 5.29
C SER A 177 -14.68 -4.31 5.81
N LEU A 178 -14.78 -3.23 5.03
CA LEU A 178 -15.44 -1.98 5.43
C LEU A 178 -16.82 -1.85 4.82
N ASP A 179 -17.73 -1.19 5.55
CA ASP A 179 -19.00 -0.72 5.01
C ASP A 179 -18.78 0.41 3.98
N GLU A 180 -19.81 0.75 3.22
CA GLU A 180 -19.75 1.75 2.14
C GLU A 180 -19.27 3.13 2.62
N LYS A 181 -19.74 3.59 3.80
CA LYS A 181 -19.35 4.89 4.39
C LYS A 181 -17.86 4.91 4.72
N ASN A 182 -17.35 3.88 5.37
CA ASN A 182 -15.95 3.77 5.71
C ASN A 182 -15.08 3.53 4.48
N THR A 183 -15.55 2.76 3.50
CA THR A 183 -14.90 2.58 2.19
C THR A 183 -14.71 3.93 1.50
N THR A 184 -15.77 4.74 1.40
CA THR A 184 -15.70 6.08 0.81
C THR A 184 -14.72 6.98 1.55
N LEU A 185 -14.78 7.03 2.89
CA LEU A 185 -13.86 7.83 3.72
C LEU A 185 -12.38 7.48 3.43
N ILE A 186 -12.08 6.19 3.34
CA ILE A 186 -10.70 5.71 3.12
C ILE A 186 -10.25 5.99 1.70
N MET A 187 -11.08 5.72 0.71
CA MET A 187 -10.74 5.97 -0.69
C MET A 187 -10.55 7.47 -0.97
N ASP A 188 -11.40 8.33 -0.38
CA ASP A 188 -11.25 9.79 -0.45
C ASP A 188 -9.96 10.25 0.26
N THR A 189 -9.59 9.59 1.36
CA THR A 189 -8.31 9.86 2.05
C THR A 189 -7.12 9.52 1.15
N PHE A 190 -7.10 8.35 0.49
CA PHE A 190 -6.05 7.99 -0.45
C PHE A 190 -5.99 8.94 -1.64
N LYS A 191 -7.14 9.31 -2.20
CA LYS A 191 -7.22 10.27 -3.31
C LYS A 191 -6.64 11.62 -2.92
N ARG A 192 -7.05 12.16 -1.77
CA ARG A 192 -6.53 13.44 -1.26
C ARG A 192 -5.01 13.40 -1.06
N LEU A 193 -4.47 12.32 -0.50
CA LEU A 193 -3.03 12.16 -0.30
C LEU A 193 -2.27 12.08 -1.62
N ASN A 194 -2.81 11.36 -2.59
CA ASN A 194 -2.25 11.28 -3.92
C ASN A 194 -2.21 12.67 -4.59
N GLU A 195 -3.32 13.41 -4.56
CA GLU A 195 -3.45 14.71 -5.22
C GLU A 195 -2.66 15.83 -4.50
N GLN A 196 -2.64 15.86 -3.16
CA GLN A 196 -2.02 16.94 -2.40
C GLN A 196 -0.52 16.73 -2.14
N ASN A 197 -0.10 15.48 -1.95
CA ASN A 197 1.28 15.15 -1.56
C ASN A 197 2.05 14.44 -2.68
N GLU A 198 1.45 14.27 -3.86
CA GLU A 198 2.04 13.56 -5.01
C GLU A 198 2.51 12.12 -4.64
N ILE A 199 1.84 11.48 -3.68
CA ILE A 199 2.14 10.10 -3.29
C ILE A 199 1.68 9.17 -4.41
N THR A 200 2.58 8.30 -4.88
CA THR A 200 2.20 7.22 -5.81
C THR A 200 1.45 6.14 -5.04
N VAL A 201 0.27 5.73 -5.53
CA VAL A 201 -0.59 4.73 -4.88
C VAL A 201 -0.78 3.52 -5.79
N LEU A 202 -0.49 2.33 -5.28
CA LEU A 202 -0.89 1.06 -5.91
C LEU A 202 -1.79 0.31 -4.93
N ILE A 203 -3.00 0.03 -5.35
CA ILE A 203 -4.04 -0.57 -4.50
C ILE A 203 -4.69 -1.77 -5.17
N ASN A 204 -4.76 -2.90 -4.47
CA ASN A 204 -5.57 -4.03 -4.89
C ASN A 204 -7.03 -3.76 -4.57
N LEU A 205 -7.90 -3.83 -5.57
CA LEU A 205 -9.34 -3.69 -5.43
C LEU A 205 -10.07 -4.86 -6.11
N HIS A 206 -11.16 -5.31 -5.49
CA HIS A 206 -12.09 -6.26 -6.11
C HIS A 206 -13.21 -5.55 -6.87
N ASP A 207 -13.60 -4.37 -6.40
CA ASP A 207 -14.67 -3.59 -7.00
C ASP A 207 -14.15 -2.73 -8.16
N VAL A 208 -14.60 -3.06 -9.36
CA VAL A 208 -14.27 -2.36 -10.61
C VAL A 208 -14.78 -0.92 -10.61
N ASN A 209 -15.94 -0.65 -9.95
CA ASN A 209 -16.50 0.70 -9.90
C ASN A 209 -15.64 1.59 -9.01
N LEU A 210 -15.16 1.06 -7.86
CA LEU A 210 -14.18 1.78 -7.03
C LEU A 210 -12.88 2.02 -7.78
N ALA A 211 -12.38 1.02 -8.52
CA ALA A 211 -11.18 1.18 -9.33
C ALA A 211 -11.36 2.30 -10.37
N LYS A 212 -12.45 2.31 -11.12
CA LYS A 212 -12.76 3.36 -12.11
C LYS A 212 -12.94 4.75 -11.47
N LYS A 213 -13.57 4.81 -10.29
CA LYS A 213 -13.88 6.09 -9.64
C LYS A 213 -12.65 6.79 -9.06
N TYR A 214 -11.71 6.02 -8.52
CA TYR A 214 -10.63 6.57 -7.70
C TYR A 214 -9.26 6.54 -8.36
N SER A 215 -8.99 5.61 -9.27
CA SER A 215 -7.66 5.50 -9.86
C SER A 215 -7.52 6.28 -11.17
N THR A 216 -6.31 6.73 -11.46
CA THR A 216 -5.94 7.31 -12.75
C THR A 216 -5.66 6.23 -13.79
N LYS A 217 -5.11 5.10 -13.35
CA LYS A 217 -4.81 3.94 -14.20
C LYS A 217 -5.28 2.64 -13.56
N ILE A 218 -5.62 1.67 -14.42
CA ILE A 218 -6.00 0.32 -13.98
C ILE A 218 -5.04 -0.70 -14.61
N LEU A 219 -4.51 -1.59 -13.75
CA LEU A 219 -3.74 -2.75 -14.13
C LEU A 219 -4.62 -3.99 -13.97
N GLY A 220 -5.00 -4.63 -15.07
CA GLY A 220 -5.68 -5.91 -15.08
C GLY A 220 -4.67 -7.07 -15.01
N LEU A 221 -4.74 -7.88 -13.95
CA LEU A 221 -3.87 -9.04 -13.75
C LEU A 221 -4.68 -10.33 -13.89
N LYS A 222 -4.28 -11.20 -14.83
CA LYS A 222 -4.89 -12.51 -15.09
C LYS A 222 -3.81 -13.59 -15.15
N ASP A 223 -3.95 -14.65 -14.37
CA ASP A 223 -3.05 -15.80 -14.35
C ASP A 223 -1.56 -15.44 -14.25
N GLY A 224 -1.26 -14.47 -13.38
CA GLY A 224 0.10 -13.98 -13.17
C GLY A 224 0.68 -13.13 -14.30
N LYS A 225 -0.13 -12.65 -15.23
CA LYS A 225 0.29 -11.80 -16.36
C LYS A 225 -0.51 -10.49 -16.39
N VAL A 226 0.09 -9.45 -16.92
CA VAL A 226 -0.61 -8.20 -17.22
C VAL A 226 -1.47 -8.41 -18.46
N LEU A 227 -2.79 -8.35 -18.30
CA LEU A 227 -3.73 -8.38 -19.41
C LEU A 227 -3.84 -7.00 -20.06
N PHE A 228 -3.97 -5.96 -19.24
CA PHE A 228 -3.93 -4.56 -19.70
C PHE A 228 -3.38 -3.65 -18.60
N TYR A 229 -2.81 -2.51 -19.02
CA TYR A 229 -2.43 -1.38 -18.15
C TYR A 229 -2.67 -0.08 -18.89
N LYS A 230 -3.68 0.68 -18.49
CA LYS A 230 -4.11 1.88 -19.19
C LYS A 230 -4.87 2.85 -18.26
N ASP A 231 -5.18 4.03 -18.79
CA ASP A 231 -5.97 5.04 -18.10
C ASP A 231 -7.35 4.46 -17.74
N SER A 232 -7.87 4.80 -16.55
CA SER A 232 -9.08 4.17 -15.98
C SER A 232 -10.33 4.42 -16.82
N ASP A 233 -10.41 5.55 -17.50
CA ASP A 233 -11.50 5.93 -18.42
C ASP A 233 -11.47 5.17 -19.75
N LYS A 234 -10.29 4.62 -20.14
CA LYS A 234 -10.09 3.88 -21.38
C LYS A 234 -10.29 2.36 -21.24
N VAL A 235 -10.51 1.86 -20.02
CA VAL A 235 -10.76 0.43 -19.81
C VAL A 235 -12.20 0.10 -20.20
N THR A 236 -12.35 -0.82 -21.16
CA THR A 236 -13.65 -1.21 -21.73
C THR A 236 -14.35 -2.26 -20.86
N LYS A 237 -15.64 -2.45 -21.11
CA LYS A 237 -16.43 -3.49 -20.47
C LYS A 237 -15.94 -4.89 -20.86
N ASP A 238 -15.61 -5.08 -22.14
CA ASP A 238 -15.13 -6.37 -22.67
C ASP A 238 -13.81 -6.80 -22.01
N GLU A 239 -12.89 -5.85 -21.74
CA GLU A 239 -11.64 -6.13 -21.03
C GLU A 239 -11.87 -6.58 -19.59
N PHE A 240 -12.87 -6.01 -18.92
CA PHE A 240 -13.26 -6.52 -17.59
C PHE A 240 -13.92 -7.89 -17.67
N GLU A 241 -14.77 -8.15 -18.67
CA GLU A 241 -15.37 -9.46 -18.91
C GLU A 241 -14.27 -10.51 -19.18
N GLU A 242 -13.28 -10.19 -20.02
CA GLU A 242 -12.11 -11.05 -20.27
C GLU A 242 -11.28 -11.29 -19.00
N LEU A 243 -11.09 -10.25 -18.16
CA LEU A 243 -10.33 -10.35 -16.91
C LEU A 243 -10.99 -11.32 -15.92
N TYR A 244 -12.33 -11.32 -15.89
CA TYR A 244 -13.12 -12.14 -14.97
C TYR A 244 -13.71 -13.41 -15.61
N SER A 245 -13.44 -13.68 -16.90
CA SER A 245 -13.70 -14.96 -17.53
C SER A 245 -12.66 -16.03 -17.10
#